data_6bd11a01b762a09eb654c3cc34753de9
#
_entry.id   6bd11a01b762a09eb654c3cc34753de9
#
_cell.length_a   1.000
_cell.length_b   1.000
_cell.length_c   1.000
_cell.angle_alpha   90.00
_cell.angle_beta   90.00
_cell.angle_gamma   90.00
#
_symmetry.space_group_name_H-M   'P 1'
#
loop_
_entity.id
_entity.type
_entity.pdbx_description
1 polymer ?
#
loop_
_entity_poly.entity_id
_entity_poly.type
_entity_poly.pdbx_seq_one_letter_code
_entity_poly.pdbx_strand_id
1 'polypeptide(L)'
;MNNVWILDDDKSIRWVFKKALEKINVPFKTFSNTNEAINQFNHEKPSVIVSDIRMPGESGLVFLSKVKDKFPEIPIIIMTAYSDLDTAVSAFQKGAFEYIAKPFDIDKTLEVIKQALSESASSQSESNESSESSESIPDIIGKSSAMQDVFRAIGKLSQSNATVLINGESGSGKELVAKAIHKNSQRNNLSFVAINTAAIPKDLLEAELFGYEKGSFTGANQQRKGRFEQANGGTLFLDEIGDMPLELQTRLLRVLSEGKFYRIGGQESVSVDVRVITATHQNLEGL
;
A
#
# COMPACT_ATOMS: atom_id res chain seq x y z
N MET A 1 -7.62 -24.71 -17.35
CA MET A 1 -8.97 -24.15 -17.62
C MET A 1 -9.20 -23.05 -16.58
N ASN A 2 -9.57 -21.84 -17.01
CA ASN A 2 -9.80 -20.69 -16.13
C ASN A 2 -11.07 -20.91 -15.30
N ASN A 3 -10.97 -21.43 -14.08
CA ASN A 3 -12.11 -21.71 -13.20
C ASN A 3 -12.10 -20.72 -12.02
N VAL A 4 -13.18 -19.96 -11.86
CA VAL A 4 -13.34 -18.95 -10.80
C VAL A 4 -14.24 -19.51 -9.69
N TRP A 5 -13.78 -19.43 -8.44
CA TRP A 5 -14.60 -19.80 -7.29
C TRP A 5 -15.15 -18.57 -6.60
N ILE A 6 -16.46 -18.57 -6.35
CA ILE A 6 -17.18 -17.49 -5.66
C ILE A 6 -17.67 -18.01 -4.32
N LEU A 7 -17.17 -17.44 -3.23
CA LEU A 7 -17.55 -17.76 -1.86
C LEU A 7 -18.30 -16.59 -1.23
N ASP A 8 -19.58 -16.78 -0.96
CA ASP A 8 -20.42 -15.77 -0.32
C ASP A 8 -21.64 -16.49 0.29
N ASP A 9 -22.07 -16.14 1.50
CA ASP A 9 -23.26 -16.74 2.12
C ASP A 9 -24.56 -16.20 1.52
N ASP A 10 -24.54 -14.99 0.93
CA ASP A 10 -25.69 -14.38 0.26
C ASP A 10 -25.93 -14.99 -1.12
N LYS A 11 -27.11 -15.65 -1.28
CA LYS A 11 -27.54 -16.23 -2.55
C LYS A 11 -27.67 -15.20 -3.66
N SER A 12 -28.03 -13.95 -3.33
CA SER A 12 -28.22 -12.88 -4.31
C SER A 12 -26.88 -12.47 -4.91
N ILE A 13 -25.83 -12.36 -4.10
CA ILE A 13 -24.47 -12.06 -4.55
C ILE A 13 -23.97 -13.19 -5.46
N ARG A 14 -24.09 -14.44 -5.01
CA ARG A 14 -23.70 -15.61 -5.84
C ARG A 14 -24.44 -15.64 -7.18
N TRP A 15 -25.72 -15.27 -7.19
CA TRP A 15 -26.52 -15.22 -8.42
C TRP A 15 -26.03 -14.11 -9.37
N VAL A 16 -25.68 -12.92 -8.84
CA VAL A 16 -25.13 -11.81 -9.63
C VAL A 16 -23.82 -12.25 -10.31
N PHE A 17 -22.88 -12.83 -9.57
CA PHE A 17 -21.63 -13.36 -10.13
C PHE A 17 -21.86 -14.46 -11.16
N LYS A 18 -22.79 -15.39 -10.88
CA LYS A 18 -23.18 -16.42 -11.84
C LYS A 18 -23.58 -15.81 -13.18
N LYS A 19 -24.51 -14.83 -13.16
CA LYS A 19 -24.98 -14.16 -14.39
C LYS A 19 -23.86 -13.38 -15.09
N ALA A 20 -23.02 -12.73 -14.35
CA ALA A 20 -21.91 -11.97 -14.90
C ALA A 20 -20.84 -12.87 -15.54
N LEU A 21 -20.44 -13.96 -14.89
CA LEU A 21 -19.45 -14.91 -15.41
C LEU A 21 -19.99 -15.75 -16.58
N GLU A 22 -21.29 -16.13 -16.57
CA GLU A 22 -21.96 -16.74 -17.72
C GLU A 22 -21.87 -15.84 -18.97
N LYS A 23 -22.10 -14.53 -18.82
CA LYS A 23 -22.05 -13.55 -19.92
C LYS A 23 -20.69 -13.46 -20.60
N ILE A 24 -19.61 -13.69 -19.85
CA ILE A 24 -18.21 -13.63 -20.36
C ILE A 24 -17.62 -15.03 -20.63
N ASN A 25 -18.43 -16.09 -20.57
CA ASN A 25 -18.04 -17.49 -20.81
C ASN A 25 -16.86 -17.97 -19.94
N VAL A 26 -16.78 -17.54 -18.69
CA VAL A 26 -15.77 -17.99 -17.73
C VAL A 26 -16.36 -19.09 -16.85
N PRO A 27 -15.77 -20.31 -16.80
CA PRO A 27 -16.21 -21.38 -15.90
C PRO A 27 -16.09 -20.94 -14.43
N PHE A 28 -17.08 -21.29 -13.63
CA PHE A 28 -17.10 -20.91 -12.21
C PHE A 28 -17.77 -21.97 -11.35
N LYS A 29 -17.47 -21.93 -10.04
CA LYS A 29 -18.21 -22.61 -8.97
C LYS A 29 -18.60 -21.63 -7.88
N THR A 30 -19.71 -21.91 -7.20
CA THR A 30 -20.18 -21.07 -6.09
C THR A 30 -20.30 -21.90 -4.83
N PHE A 31 -19.89 -21.32 -3.70
CA PHE A 31 -19.90 -21.95 -2.38
C PHE A 31 -20.59 -21.02 -1.38
N SER A 32 -21.31 -21.59 -0.43
CA SER A 32 -22.00 -20.85 0.62
C SER A 32 -21.16 -20.67 1.89
N ASN A 33 -20.08 -21.42 1.99
CA ASN A 33 -19.16 -21.40 3.14
C ASN A 33 -17.76 -21.89 2.73
N THR A 34 -16.79 -21.63 3.59
CA THR A 34 -15.38 -21.98 3.36
C THR A 34 -15.11 -23.49 3.39
N ASN A 35 -15.87 -24.26 4.18
CA ASN A 35 -15.67 -25.71 4.29
C ASN A 35 -16.00 -26.44 2.99
N GLU A 36 -17.06 -26.02 2.29
CA GLU A 36 -17.40 -26.57 0.98
C GLU A 36 -16.27 -26.32 -0.03
N ALA A 37 -15.72 -25.11 -0.04
CA ALA A 37 -14.61 -24.75 -0.91
C ALA A 37 -13.32 -25.52 -0.57
N ILE A 38 -12.97 -25.67 0.74
CA ILE A 38 -11.80 -26.44 1.16
C ILE A 38 -11.92 -27.91 0.72
N ASN A 39 -13.10 -28.53 0.88
CA ASN A 39 -13.32 -29.90 0.43
C ASN A 39 -13.17 -30.05 -1.10
N GLN A 40 -13.55 -29.02 -1.87
CA GLN A 40 -13.43 -29.02 -3.31
C GLN A 40 -11.98 -28.99 -3.80
N PHE A 41 -11.02 -28.44 -3.02
CA PHE A 41 -9.58 -28.48 -3.36
C PHE A 41 -9.02 -29.90 -3.51
N ASN A 42 -9.65 -30.91 -2.92
CA ASN A 42 -9.27 -32.32 -3.10
C ASN A 42 -9.58 -32.82 -4.52
N HIS A 43 -10.44 -32.15 -5.28
CA HIS A 43 -10.88 -32.57 -6.59
C HIS A 43 -10.35 -31.68 -7.72
N GLU A 44 -10.25 -30.39 -7.46
CA GLU A 44 -9.76 -29.40 -8.45
C GLU A 44 -9.25 -28.15 -7.77
N LYS A 45 -8.45 -27.37 -8.49
CA LYS A 45 -7.95 -26.06 -8.05
C LYS A 45 -8.58 -24.95 -8.88
N PRO A 46 -8.99 -23.82 -8.27
CA PRO A 46 -9.43 -22.64 -9.01
C PRO A 46 -8.24 -21.89 -9.59
N SER A 47 -8.48 -21.12 -10.65
CA SER A 47 -7.52 -20.13 -11.15
C SER A 47 -7.62 -18.81 -10.37
N VAL A 48 -8.81 -18.48 -9.84
CA VAL A 48 -9.07 -17.27 -9.03
C VAL A 48 -10.13 -17.60 -7.99
N ILE A 49 -10.03 -17.04 -6.81
CA ILE A 49 -11.05 -17.09 -5.76
C ILE A 49 -11.55 -15.67 -5.49
N VAL A 50 -12.88 -15.52 -5.38
CA VAL A 50 -13.55 -14.32 -4.88
C VAL A 50 -14.29 -14.73 -3.62
N SER A 51 -13.91 -14.16 -2.46
CA SER A 51 -14.44 -14.58 -1.16
C SER A 51 -14.97 -13.41 -0.35
N ASP A 52 -16.17 -13.56 0.21
CA ASP A 52 -16.61 -12.65 1.28
C ASP A 52 -15.79 -12.86 2.55
N ILE A 53 -15.60 -11.79 3.33
CA ILE A 53 -14.95 -11.87 4.65
C ILE A 53 -15.87 -12.53 5.68
N ARG A 54 -17.15 -12.15 5.69
CA ARG A 54 -18.10 -12.61 6.71
C ARG A 54 -18.98 -13.72 6.16
N MET A 55 -18.60 -14.92 6.50
CA MET A 55 -19.40 -16.12 6.21
C MET A 55 -19.67 -16.89 7.50
N PRO A 56 -20.77 -17.66 7.58
CA PRO A 56 -21.03 -18.55 8.69
C PRO A 56 -19.90 -19.55 8.90
N GLY A 57 -19.43 -19.67 10.13
CA GLY A 57 -18.31 -20.56 10.50
C GLY A 57 -16.97 -19.87 10.45
N GLU A 58 -16.21 -20.04 9.40
CA GLU A 58 -14.86 -19.47 9.29
C GLU A 58 -14.85 -18.18 8.48
N SER A 59 -14.12 -17.16 8.96
CA SER A 59 -13.93 -15.88 8.25
C SER A 59 -13.16 -16.07 6.94
N GLY A 60 -13.53 -15.31 5.89
CA GLY A 60 -12.82 -15.28 4.62
C GLY A 60 -11.34 -14.88 4.72
N LEU A 61 -10.94 -14.10 5.74
CA LEU A 61 -9.54 -13.77 5.99
C LEU A 61 -8.74 -14.96 6.55
N VAL A 62 -9.36 -15.83 7.34
CA VAL A 62 -8.72 -17.07 7.80
C VAL A 62 -8.63 -18.08 6.66
N PHE A 63 -9.68 -18.17 5.85
CA PHE A 63 -9.66 -18.97 4.62
C PHE A 63 -8.57 -18.50 3.64
N LEU A 64 -8.42 -17.18 3.44
CA LEU A 64 -7.34 -16.58 2.65
C LEU A 64 -5.97 -17.06 3.11
N SER A 65 -5.65 -16.93 4.42
CA SER A 65 -4.37 -17.38 4.97
C SER A 65 -4.14 -18.87 4.72
N LYS A 66 -5.13 -19.73 5.01
CA LYS A 66 -5.03 -21.18 4.79
C LYS A 66 -4.78 -21.57 3.33
N VAL A 67 -5.41 -20.85 2.40
CA VAL A 67 -5.21 -21.10 0.97
C VAL A 67 -3.84 -20.61 0.54
N LYS A 68 -3.42 -19.42 0.96
CA LYS A 68 -2.11 -18.87 0.64
C LYS A 68 -0.94 -19.70 1.18
N ASP A 69 -1.08 -20.28 2.37
CA ASP A 69 -0.09 -21.18 2.95
C ASP A 69 0.14 -22.44 2.11
N LYS A 70 -0.92 -22.94 1.43
CA LYS A 70 -0.86 -24.17 0.62
C LYS A 70 -0.71 -23.93 -0.87
N PHE A 71 -1.25 -22.83 -1.35
CA PHE A 71 -1.37 -22.47 -2.76
C PHE A 71 -1.10 -20.97 -2.94
N PRO A 72 0.14 -20.49 -2.71
CA PRO A 72 0.48 -19.07 -2.76
C PRO A 72 0.21 -18.45 -4.15
N GLU A 73 0.24 -19.27 -5.20
CA GLU A 73 0.02 -18.87 -6.58
C GLU A 73 -1.42 -18.47 -6.91
N ILE A 74 -2.42 -18.93 -6.13
CA ILE A 74 -3.83 -18.66 -6.44
C ILE A 74 -4.19 -17.24 -6.01
N PRO A 75 -4.55 -16.34 -6.93
CA PRO A 75 -5.02 -15.00 -6.59
C PRO A 75 -6.38 -15.07 -5.89
N ILE A 76 -6.49 -14.36 -4.76
CA ILE A 76 -7.70 -14.30 -3.95
C ILE A 76 -8.17 -12.86 -3.85
N ILE A 77 -9.38 -12.59 -4.29
CA ILE A 77 -10.06 -11.31 -4.21
C ILE A 77 -10.99 -11.36 -3.00
N ILE A 78 -10.84 -10.41 -2.08
CA ILE A 78 -11.65 -10.32 -0.87
C ILE A 78 -12.77 -9.32 -1.06
N MET A 79 -14.00 -9.71 -0.73
CA MET A 79 -15.18 -8.84 -0.70
C MET A 79 -15.60 -8.56 0.74
N THR A 80 -16.11 -7.35 1.02
CA THR A 80 -16.60 -7.01 2.37
C THR A 80 -17.68 -5.93 2.35
N ALA A 81 -18.61 -6.04 3.32
CA ALA A 81 -19.57 -4.98 3.62
C ALA A 81 -18.97 -3.87 4.51
N TYR A 82 -17.83 -4.11 5.12
CA TYR A 82 -17.12 -3.18 5.99
C TYR A 82 -15.90 -2.63 5.27
N SER A 83 -15.96 -1.35 4.99
CA SER A 83 -14.96 -0.63 4.23
C SER A 83 -14.11 0.24 5.16
N ASP A 84 -13.40 -0.39 6.11
CA ASP A 84 -12.42 0.24 6.98
C ASP A 84 -10.99 -0.07 6.52
N LEU A 85 -10.08 0.80 6.90
CA LEU A 85 -8.66 0.69 6.53
C LEU A 85 -8.03 -0.59 7.07
N ASP A 86 -8.32 -0.95 8.31
CA ASP A 86 -7.69 -2.10 8.98
C ASP A 86 -8.06 -3.42 8.28
N THR A 87 -9.32 -3.56 7.86
CA THR A 87 -9.77 -4.73 7.11
C THR A 87 -9.10 -4.82 5.73
N ALA A 88 -8.98 -3.70 5.02
CA ALA A 88 -8.30 -3.65 3.72
C ALA A 88 -6.82 -4.01 3.85
N VAL A 89 -6.12 -3.38 4.80
CA VAL A 89 -4.70 -3.66 5.09
C VAL A 89 -4.50 -5.11 5.49
N SER A 90 -5.32 -5.64 6.41
CA SER A 90 -5.24 -7.04 6.86
C SER A 90 -5.42 -8.03 5.69
N ALA A 91 -6.32 -7.75 4.75
CA ALA A 91 -6.49 -8.58 3.56
C ALA A 91 -5.21 -8.62 2.70
N PHE A 92 -4.61 -7.45 2.42
CA PHE A 92 -3.37 -7.39 1.62
C PHE A 92 -2.17 -7.99 2.35
N GLN A 93 -2.02 -7.77 3.66
CA GLN A 93 -0.96 -8.38 4.48
C GLN A 93 -1.04 -9.91 4.47
N LYS A 94 -2.25 -10.49 4.39
CA LYS A 94 -2.48 -11.93 4.25
C LYS A 94 -2.36 -12.43 2.81
N GLY A 95 -1.92 -11.59 1.87
CA GLY A 95 -1.69 -11.95 0.48
C GLY A 95 -2.93 -11.92 -0.41
N ALA A 96 -3.96 -11.12 -0.08
CA ALA A 96 -5.05 -10.89 -1.03
C ALA A 96 -4.52 -10.22 -2.31
N PHE A 97 -4.99 -10.67 -3.44
CA PHE A 97 -4.73 -10.06 -4.74
C PHE A 97 -5.42 -8.70 -4.86
N GLU A 98 -6.67 -8.63 -4.40
CA GLU A 98 -7.47 -7.41 -4.45
C GLU A 98 -8.52 -7.40 -3.35
N TYR A 99 -9.02 -6.20 -3.04
CA TYR A 99 -10.04 -5.94 -2.03
C TYR A 99 -11.19 -5.14 -2.65
N ILE A 100 -12.44 -5.59 -2.47
CA ILE A 100 -13.64 -4.97 -3.04
C ILE A 100 -14.66 -4.70 -1.95
N ALA A 101 -15.02 -3.43 -1.78
CA ALA A 101 -16.07 -3.03 -0.84
C ALA A 101 -17.47 -3.23 -1.44
N LYS A 102 -18.40 -3.77 -0.66
CA LYS A 102 -19.83 -3.84 -0.99
C LYS A 102 -20.52 -2.52 -0.59
N PRO A 103 -21.41 -1.93 -1.41
CA PRO A 103 -21.85 -2.40 -2.72
C PRO A 103 -20.80 -2.12 -3.82
N PHE A 104 -20.63 -3.03 -4.76
CA PHE A 104 -19.64 -2.95 -5.83
C PHE A 104 -20.30 -2.88 -7.22
N ASP A 105 -19.56 -2.33 -8.18
CA ASP A 105 -19.88 -2.37 -9.59
C ASP A 105 -19.42 -3.72 -10.17
N ILE A 106 -20.35 -4.47 -10.75
CA ILE A 106 -20.08 -5.81 -11.25
C ILE A 106 -19.14 -5.78 -12.47
N ASP A 107 -19.23 -4.78 -13.34
CA ASP A 107 -18.37 -4.69 -14.52
C ASP A 107 -16.92 -4.41 -14.12
N LYS A 108 -16.68 -3.50 -13.18
CA LYS A 108 -15.35 -3.26 -12.58
C LYS A 108 -14.81 -4.51 -11.87
N THR A 109 -15.68 -5.22 -11.16
CA THR A 109 -15.30 -6.48 -10.47
C THR A 109 -14.89 -7.56 -11.47
N LEU A 110 -15.56 -7.66 -12.61
CA LEU A 110 -15.17 -8.57 -13.69
C LEU A 110 -13.83 -8.21 -14.32
N GLU A 111 -13.48 -6.92 -14.43
CA GLU A 111 -12.15 -6.49 -14.88
C GLU A 111 -11.06 -6.96 -13.91
N VAL A 112 -11.27 -6.82 -12.60
CA VAL A 112 -10.34 -7.32 -11.58
C VAL A 112 -10.20 -8.85 -11.65
N ILE A 113 -11.30 -9.58 -11.86
CA ILE A 113 -11.25 -11.05 -12.04
C ILE A 113 -10.44 -11.42 -13.30
N LYS A 114 -10.64 -10.71 -14.41
CA LYS A 114 -9.86 -10.94 -15.65
C LYS A 114 -8.37 -10.65 -15.45
N GLN A 115 -8.04 -9.59 -14.74
CA GLN A 115 -6.65 -9.27 -14.38
C GLN A 115 -6.05 -10.42 -13.53
N ALA A 116 -6.76 -10.88 -12.50
CA ALA A 116 -6.31 -11.99 -11.66
C ALA A 116 -6.11 -13.29 -12.47
N LEU A 117 -6.98 -13.58 -13.44
CA LEU A 117 -6.85 -14.72 -14.34
C LEU A 117 -5.62 -14.62 -15.26
N SER A 118 -5.27 -13.42 -15.72
CA SER A 118 -4.07 -13.21 -16.55
C SER A 118 -2.78 -13.35 -15.74
N GLU A 119 -2.76 -12.90 -14.50
CA GLU A 119 -1.61 -13.02 -13.61
C GLU A 119 -1.40 -14.46 -13.12
N SER A 120 -2.47 -15.21 -12.85
CA SER A 120 -2.37 -16.64 -12.50
C SER A 120 -1.71 -17.47 -13.59
N ALA A 121 -1.74 -17.00 -14.84
CA ALA A 121 -1.06 -17.64 -15.96
C ALA A 121 0.43 -17.31 -16.06
N SER A 122 0.91 -16.27 -15.37
CA SER A 122 2.28 -15.73 -15.50
C SER A 122 3.17 -15.85 -14.25
N SER A 123 2.64 -16.26 -13.09
CA SER A 123 3.35 -16.18 -11.82
C SER A 123 3.99 -17.49 -11.35
N GLN A 124 5.33 -17.53 -11.39
CA GLN A 124 6.16 -18.26 -10.42
C GLN A 124 7.14 -17.26 -9.84
N SER A 125 7.00 -16.88 -8.56
CA SER A 125 8.04 -16.59 -7.56
C SER A 125 7.69 -15.52 -6.53
N GLU A 126 8.03 -15.91 -5.31
CA GLU A 126 8.45 -15.20 -4.10
C GLU A 126 7.39 -14.78 -3.07
N SER A 127 7.49 -15.49 -1.93
CA SER A 127 6.80 -15.29 -0.66
C SER A 127 7.69 -14.54 0.34
N ASN A 128 7.12 -13.66 1.20
CA ASN A 128 7.74 -13.27 2.47
C ASN A 128 6.70 -13.10 3.58
N GLU A 129 7.08 -13.55 4.78
CA GLU A 129 6.30 -13.66 6.00
C GLU A 129 6.12 -12.33 6.75
N SER A 130 5.02 -12.22 7.49
CA SER A 130 4.61 -11.03 8.26
C SER A 130 4.49 -11.29 9.76
N SER A 131 4.78 -10.30 10.58
CA SER A 131 4.56 -10.26 12.03
C SER A 131 3.65 -9.10 12.45
N GLU A 132 2.78 -9.38 13.45
CA GLU A 132 1.76 -8.47 13.97
C GLU A 132 2.30 -7.52 15.05
N SER A 133 1.86 -6.26 15.06
CA SER A 133 1.69 -5.46 16.28
C SER A 133 0.93 -4.16 16.00
N SER A 134 -0.06 -3.85 16.84
CA SER A 134 -1.01 -2.75 16.68
C SER A 134 -0.87 -1.68 17.77
N GLU A 135 -0.73 -0.42 17.40
CA GLU A 135 -1.04 0.75 18.23
C GLU A 135 -1.91 1.73 17.45
N SER A 136 -2.92 2.31 18.13
CA SER A 136 -3.99 3.10 17.52
C SER A 136 -3.56 4.52 17.15
N ILE A 137 -3.63 4.85 15.86
CA ILE A 137 -3.62 6.22 15.29
C ILE A 137 -5.08 6.60 14.97
N PRO A 138 -5.46 7.89 14.97
CA PRO A 138 -6.82 8.30 14.62
C PRO A 138 -7.22 7.68 13.28
N ASP A 139 -8.35 6.98 13.29
CA ASP A 139 -8.86 6.24 12.14
C ASP A 139 -9.14 7.19 10.97
N ILE A 140 -8.56 6.88 9.80
CA ILE A 140 -9.01 7.51 8.57
C ILE A 140 -10.37 6.91 8.27
N ILE A 141 -11.43 7.70 8.48
CA ILE A 141 -12.82 7.25 8.31
C ILE A 141 -13.36 7.77 6.99
N GLY A 142 -13.90 6.89 6.15
CA GLY A 142 -14.58 7.29 4.93
C GLY A 142 -15.28 6.12 4.25
N LYS A 143 -16.54 6.35 3.81
CA LYS A 143 -17.36 5.35 3.11
C LYS A 143 -17.50 5.65 1.61
N SER A 144 -16.90 6.74 1.12
CA SER A 144 -16.95 7.09 -0.31
C SER A 144 -16.08 6.13 -1.14
N SER A 145 -16.44 5.92 -2.41
CA SER A 145 -15.64 5.09 -3.32
C SER A 145 -14.20 5.58 -3.44
N ALA A 146 -13.98 6.90 -3.47
CA ALA A 146 -12.64 7.49 -3.51
C ALA A 146 -11.80 7.12 -2.27
N MET A 147 -12.40 7.09 -1.07
CA MET A 147 -11.68 6.66 0.14
C MET A 147 -11.38 5.17 0.13
N GLN A 148 -12.24 4.35 -0.48
CA GLN A 148 -11.95 2.92 -0.67
C GLN A 148 -10.74 2.70 -1.57
N ASP A 149 -10.59 3.52 -2.62
CA ASP A 149 -9.40 3.48 -3.48
C ASP A 149 -8.13 3.87 -2.72
N VAL A 150 -8.21 4.85 -1.80
CA VAL A 150 -7.10 5.21 -0.90
C VAL A 150 -6.76 4.06 0.06
N PHE A 151 -7.76 3.42 0.70
CA PHE A 151 -7.52 2.27 1.59
C PHE A 151 -6.86 1.10 0.86
N ARG A 152 -7.33 0.81 -0.35
CA ARG A 152 -6.73 -0.18 -1.23
C ARG A 152 -5.28 0.15 -1.57
N ALA A 153 -4.99 1.41 -1.90
CA ALA A 153 -3.63 1.87 -2.17
C ALA A 153 -2.72 1.73 -0.95
N ILE A 154 -3.19 2.15 0.26
CA ILE A 154 -2.44 1.97 1.51
C ILE A 154 -2.14 0.49 1.75
N GLY A 155 -3.13 -0.39 1.60
CA GLY A 155 -2.97 -1.82 1.78
C GLY A 155 -1.92 -2.43 0.83
N LYS A 156 -1.95 -2.11 -0.45
CA LYS A 156 -0.93 -2.54 -1.43
C LYS A 156 0.46 -1.98 -1.11
N LEU A 157 0.54 -0.72 -0.71
CA LEU A 157 1.79 -0.05 -0.37
C LEU A 157 2.39 -0.50 0.97
N SER A 158 1.62 -1.15 1.84
CA SER A 158 2.11 -1.70 3.10
C SER A 158 3.18 -2.78 2.88
N GLN A 159 3.09 -3.53 1.80
CA GLN A 159 4.04 -4.59 1.42
C GLN A 159 5.23 -4.08 0.58
N SER A 160 5.24 -2.80 0.21
CA SER A 160 6.22 -2.23 -0.72
C SER A 160 7.09 -1.16 -0.04
N ASN A 161 8.36 -1.08 -0.44
CA ASN A 161 9.27 0.03 -0.08
C ASN A 161 9.33 1.12 -1.15
N ALA A 162 8.44 1.09 -2.15
CA ALA A 162 8.41 2.08 -3.22
C ALA A 162 8.21 3.50 -2.65
N THR A 163 8.82 4.48 -3.33
CA THR A 163 8.56 5.90 -3.11
C THR A 163 7.12 6.22 -3.52
N VAL A 164 6.42 7.00 -2.70
CA VAL A 164 5.00 7.32 -2.89
C VAL A 164 4.83 8.83 -3.02
N LEU A 165 4.06 9.26 -4.02
CA LEU A 165 3.57 10.63 -4.13
C LEU A 165 2.07 10.66 -3.79
N ILE A 166 1.69 11.50 -2.81
CA ILE A 166 0.31 11.74 -2.42
C ILE A 166 -0.10 13.11 -2.99
N ASN A 167 -1.02 13.12 -3.95
CA ASN A 167 -1.55 14.35 -4.50
C ASN A 167 -2.95 14.64 -3.93
N GLY A 168 -3.23 15.90 -3.59
CA GLY A 168 -4.53 16.31 -3.06
C GLY A 168 -4.52 17.74 -2.55
N GLU A 169 -5.71 18.33 -2.44
CA GLU A 169 -5.89 19.70 -1.97
C GLU A 169 -5.29 19.93 -0.57
N SER A 170 -5.01 21.18 -0.24
CA SER A 170 -4.58 21.54 1.13
C SER A 170 -5.66 21.15 2.15
N GLY A 171 -5.26 20.58 3.28
CA GLY A 171 -6.19 20.11 4.31
C GLY A 171 -6.91 18.78 4.01
N SER A 172 -6.64 18.10 2.88
CA SER A 172 -7.29 16.82 2.55
C SER A 172 -6.82 15.61 3.37
N GLY A 173 -5.86 15.79 4.29
CA GLY A 173 -5.37 14.72 5.15
C GLY A 173 -4.18 13.92 4.58
N LYS A 174 -3.40 14.49 3.66
CA LYS A 174 -2.21 13.85 3.05
C LYS A 174 -1.23 13.28 4.09
N GLU A 175 -0.99 14.01 5.19
CA GLU A 175 -0.12 13.55 6.28
C GLU A 175 -0.70 12.32 7.01
N LEU A 176 -2.03 12.25 7.20
CA LEU A 176 -2.69 11.08 7.79
C LEU A 176 -2.51 9.84 6.92
N VAL A 177 -2.64 9.99 5.60
CA VAL A 177 -2.38 8.91 4.64
C VAL A 177 -0.91 8.46 4.70
N ALA A 178 0.05 9.39 4.76
CA ALA A 178 1.48 9.06 4.88
C ALA A 178 1.77 8.29 6.19
N LYS A 179 1.19 8.73 7.31
CA LYS A 179 1.29 8.02 8.60
C LYS A 179 0.66 6.64 8.54
N ALA A 180 -0.48 6.48 7.86
CA ALA A 180 -1.14 5.18 7.69
C ALA A 180 -0.29 4.23 6.83
N ILE A 181 0.34 4.71 5.75
CA ILE A 181 1.27 3.92 4.94
C ILE A 181 2.46 3.45 5.78
N HIS A 182 3.06 4.34 6.58
CA HIS A 182 4.18 3.99 7.46
C HIS A 182 3.78 2.96 8.51
N LYS A 183 2.70 3.22 9.27
CA LYS A 183 2.20 2.34 10.33
C LYS A 183 1.92 0.93 9.85
N ASN A 184 1.40 0.79 8.64
CA ASN A 184 1.05 -0.50 8.07
C ASN A 184 2.19 -1.14 7.25
N SER A 185 3.39 -0.55 7.25
CA SER A 185 4.56 -1.04 6.51
C SER A 185 5.46 -1.93 7.38
N GLN A 186 6.41 -2.59 6.76
CA GLN A 186 7.47 -3.33 7.45
C GLN A 186 8.37 -2.44 8.34
N ARG A 187 8.26 -1.09 8.19
CA ARG A 187 9.03 -0.09 8.96
C ARG A 187 8.22 0.58 10.07
N ASN A 188 7.07 0.02 10.46
CA ASN A 188 6.13 0.61 11.43
C ASN A 188 6.74 0.88 12.81
N ASN A 189 7.73 0.08 13.23
CA ASN A 189 8.45 0.24 14.51
C ASN A 189 9.70 1.13 14.40
N LEU A 190 9.96 1.72 13.22
CA LEU A 190 11.12 2.57 12.95
C LEU A 190 10.70 4.03 12.90
N SER A 191 11.66 4.94 12.73
CA SER A 191 11.41 6.38 12.75
C SER A 191 10.48 6.83 11.61
N PHE A 192 9.49 7.66 11.93
CA PHE A 192 8.74 8.47 11.00
C PHE A 192 9.12 9.93 11.16
N VAL A 193 9.84 10.47 10.19
CA VAL A 193 10.30 11.87 10.21
C VAL A 193 9.49 12.65 9.18
N ALA A 194 8.73 13.65 9.63
CA ALA A 194 7.95 14.52 8.76
C ALA A 194 8.60 15.90 8.67
N ILE A 195 8.57 16.48 7.47
CA ILE A 195 9.04 17.84 7.21
C ILE A 195 8.13 18.48 6.15
N ASN A 196 7.68 19.70 6.43
CA ASN A 196 6.98 20.51 5.42
C ASN A 196 7.99 21.42 4.76
N THR A 197 8.23 21.23 3.45
CA THR A 197 9.26 21.96 2.70
C THR A 197 8.88 23.41 2.45
N ALA A 198 7.58 23.73 2.38
CA ALA A 198 7.09 25.10 2.22
C ALA A 198 7.22 25.94 3.50
N ALA A 199 7.24 25.29 4.67
CA ALA A 199 7.31 25.98 5.97
C ALA A 199 8.75 26.42 6.35
N ILE A 200 9.76 25.95 5.61
CA ILE A 200 11.18 26.23 5.90
C ILE A 200 11.73 27.23 4.86
N PRO A 201 12.42 28.28 5.30
CA PRO A 201 13.12 29.17 4.37
C PRO A 201 14.04 28.38 3.43
N LYS A 202 14.05 28.73 2.15
CA LYS A 202 14.79 27.99 1.10
C LYS A 202 16.29 27.84 1.44
N ASP A 203 16.90 28.87 2.02
CA ASP A 203 18.31 28.88 2.41
C ASP A 203 18.62 27.90 3.57
N LEU A 204 17.61 27.52 4.36
CA LEU A 204 17.77 26.59 5.50
C LEU A 204 17.33 25.17 5.14
N LEU A 205 16.52 25.00 4.08
CA LEU A 205 15.95 23.72 3.73
C LEU A 205 17.00 22.66 3.40
N GLU A 206 18.09 23.06 2.74
CA GLU A 206 19.23 22.19 2.44
C GLU A 206 19.89 21.67 3.72
N ALA A 207 20.15 22.57 4.68
CA ALA A 207 20.74 22.22 5.96
C ALA A 207 19.84 21.31 6.82
N GLU A 208 18.52 21.54 6.77
CA GLU A 208 17.56 20.69 7.47
C GLU A 208 17.49 19.29 6.84
N LEU A 209 17.46 19.17 5.51
CA LEU A 209 17.37 17.88 4.84
C LEU A 209 18.64 17.04 4.95
N PHE A 210 19.79 17.63 4.62
CA PHE A 210 21.06 16.90 4.46
C PHE A 210 22.02 17.08 5.62
N GLY A 211 21.77 18.05 6.52
CA GLY A 211 22.71 18.37 7.61
C GLY A 211 23.95 19.11 7.11
N TYR A 212 24.83 19.42 8.05
CA TYR A 212 26.05 20.19 7.77
C TYR A 212 27.22 19.79 8.68
N GLU A 213 28.43 19.99 8.18
CA GLU A 213 29.65 19.82 8.94
C GLU A 213 29.98 21.08 9.71
N LYS A 214 30.78 20.94 10.78
CA LYS A 214 31.31 22.07 11.53
C LYS A 214 32.12 22.99 10.62
N GLY A 215 31.83 24.29 10.66
CA GLY A 215 32.55 25.32 9.89
C GLY A 215 32.06 25.48 8.44
N SER A 216 31.00 24.81 8.02
CA SER A 216 30.46 24.88 6.65
C SER A 216 29.88 26.26 6.29
N PHE A 217 29.45 27.05 7.27
CA PHE A 217 28.98 28.43 7.13
C PHE A 217 29.12 29.20 8.46
N THR A 218 28.94 30.52 8.42
CA THR A 218 28.95 31.36 9.63
C THR A 218 27.83 30.94 10.59
N GLY A 219 28.22 30.40 11.76
CA GLY A 219 27.27 29.86 12.75
C GLY A 219 27.24 28.34 12.85
N ALA A 220 27.91 27.63 11.97
CA ALA A 220 28.03 26.16 12.04
C ALA A 220 29.08 25.74 13.08
N ASN A 221 28.77 25.95 14.36
CA ASN A 221 29.69 25.68 15.47
C ASN A 221 29.89 24.18 15.73
N GLN A 222 28.91 23.35 15.34
CA GLN A 222 28.90 21.89 15.51
C GLN A 222 28.35 21.23 14.26
N GLN A 223 28.70 19.96 14.04
CA GLN A 223 28.07 19.13 13.05
C GLN A 223 26.58 18.88 13.40
N ARG A 224 25.70 18.92 12.42
CA ARG A 224 24.27 18.59 12.61
C ARG A 224 23.81 17.57 11.59
N LYS A 225 23.13 16.50 12.07
CA LYS A 225 22.48 15.51 11.22
C LYS A 225 21.22 16.09 10.59
N GLY A 226 21.05 15.83 9.28
CA GLY A 226 19.86 16.19 8.54
C GLY A 226 18.71 15.19 8.72
N ARG A 227 17.54 15.50 8.13
CA ARG A 227 16.33 14.67 8.21
C ARG A 227 16.51 13.30 7.56
N PHE A 228 17.30 13.19 6.49
CA PHE A 228 17.64 11.90 5.90
C PHE A 228 18.38 10.98 6.86
N GLU A 229 19.33 11.50 7.62
CA GLU A 229 20.03 10.71 8.63
C GLU A 229 19.13 10.35 9.82
N GLN A 230 18.24 11.25 10.23
CA GLN A 230 17.28 10.99 11.32
C GLN A 230 16.26 9.91 10.95
N ALA A 231 15.90 9.84 9.65
CA ALA A 231 14.97 8.86 9.11
C ALA A 231 15.64 7.54 8.71
N ASN A 232 16.95 7.38 8.91
CA ASN A 232 17.66 6.18 8.45
C ASN A 232 17.08 4.90 9.07
N GLY A 233 16.81 3.91 8.22
CA GLY A 233 16.07 2.69 8.54
C GLY A 233 14.54 2.84 8.44
N GLY A 234 14.02 4.06 8.63
CA GLY A 234 12.60 4.37 8.74
C GLY A 234 11.97 5.01 7.48
N THR A 235 11.10 5.99 7.72
CA THR A 235 10.35 6.71 6.67
C THR A 235 10.54 8.22 6.80
N LEU A 236 10.83 8.88 5.70
CA LEU A 236 10.84 10.34 5.57
C LEU A 236 9.60 10.79 4.79
N PHE A 237 8.79 11.64 5.39
CA PHE A 237 7.65 12.28 4.75
C PHE A 237 8.01 13.72 4.40
N LEU A 238 7.95 14.05 3.10
CA LEU A 238 8.20 15.38 2.56
C LEU A 238 6.87 15.98 2.11
N ASP A 239 6.32 16.89 2.90
CA ASP A 239 5.10 17.60 2.55
C ASP A 239 5.42 18.82 1.69
N GLU A 240 4.51 19.14 0.75
CA GLU A 240 4.59 20.23 -0.23
C GLU A 240 5.89 20.18 -1.08
N ILE A 241 6.17 18.98 -1.62
CA ILE A 241 7.38 18.73 -2.43
C ILE A 241 7.44 19.62 -3.69
N GLY A 242 6.30 20.08 -4.21
CA GLY A 242 6.22 20.97 -5.37
C GLY A 242 6.87 22.34 -5.14
N ASP A 243 7.03 22.78 -3.89
CA ASP A 243 7.68 24.04 -3.52
C ASP A 243 9.21 23.92 -3.36
N MET A 244 9.75 22.71 -3.54
CA MET A 244 11.19 22.45 -3.38
C MET A 244 12.02 23.14 -4.48
N PRO A 245 13.08 23.90 -4.12
CA PRO A 245 14.00 24.49 -5.09
C PRO A 245 14.65 23.46 -6.02
N LEU A 246 14.79 23.78 -7.32
CA LEU A 246 15.35 22.88 -8.34
C LEU A 246 16.71 22.28 -7.97
N GLU A 247 17.58 23.06 -7.31
CA GLU A 247 18.88 22.61 -6.86
C GLU A 247 18.76 21.45 -5.85
N LEU A 248 17.76 21.52 -4.96
CA LEU A 248 17.51 20.48 -3.96
C LEU A 248 16.82 19.26 -4.58
N GLN A 249 16.00 19.44 -5.61
CA GLN A 249 15.39 18.32 -6.36
C GLN A 249 16.47 17.41 -6.95
N THR A 250 17.53 17.97 -7.53
CA THR A 250 18.66 17.20 -8.08
C THR A 250 19.36 16.38 -6.99
N ARG A 251 19.57 16.98 -5.81
CA ARG A 251 20.16 16.26 -4.67
C ARG A 251 19.24 15.17 -4.14
N LEU A 252 17.93 15.45 -4.07
CA LEU A 252 16.93 14.46 -3.67
C LEU A 252 16.93 13.25 -4.62
N LEU A 253 16.93 13.48 -5.93
CA LEU A 253 17.01 12.41 -6.91
C LEU A 253 18.23 11.51 -6.70
N ARG A 254 19.37 12.09 -6.36
CA ARG A 254 20.59 11.33 -6.06
C ARG A 254 20.41 10.43 -4.82
N VAL A 255 19.80 10.95 -3.77
CA VAL A 255 19.53 10.15 -2.56
C VAL A 255 18.55 9.02 -2.87
N LEU A 256 17.50 9.28 -3.66
CA LEU A 256 16.52 8.26 -4.05
C LEU A 256 17.13 7.15 -4.92
N SER A 257 18.09 7.48 -5.78
CA SER A 257 18.71 6.52 -6.69
C SER A 257 19.88 5.75 -6.09
N GLU A 258 20.72 6.44 -5.29
CA GLU A 258 21.99 5.89 -4.79
C GLU A 258 21.95 5.53 -3.29
N GLY A 259 20.95 6.01 -2.53
CA GLY A 259 20.91 5.88 -1.07
C GLY A 259 22.03 6.65 -0.36
N LYS A 260 22.61 7.67 -1.01
CA LYS A 260 23.80 8.39 -0.51
C LYS A 260 23.69 9.88 -0.79
N PHE A 261 24.29 10.66 0.10
CA PHE A 261 24.44 12.12 -0.07
C PHE A 261 25.65 12.65 0.69
N TYR A 262 25.94 13.93 0.54
CA TYR A 262 26.97 14.65 1.28
C TYR A 262 26.32 15.72 2.15
N ARG A 263 26.79 15.90 3.41
CA ARG A 263 26.43 17.04 4.23
C ARG A 263 26.98 18.32 3.61
N ILE A 264 26.37 19.46 3.94
CA ILE A 264 26.91 20.77 3.52
C ILE A 264 28.32 20.93 4.08
N GLY A 265 29.27 21.27 3.20
CA GLY A 265 30.69 21.39 3.55
C GLY A 265 31.42 20.09 3.80
N GLY A 266 30.75 18.94 3.67
CA GLY A 266 31.34 17.62 3.88
C GLY A 266 31.88 17.00 2.59
N GLN A 267 32.96 16.21 2.72
CA GLN A 267 33.54 15.41 1.63
C GLN A 267 33.22 13.92 1.80
N GLU A 268 32.75 13.51 2.96
CA GLU A 268 32.37 12.13 3.22
C GLU A 268 30.92 11.85 2.80
N SER A 269 30.74 10.75 2.10
CA SER A 269 29.42 10.26 1.67
C SER A 269 28.70 9.62 2.86
N VAL A 270 27.47 10.05 3.11
CA VAL A 270 26.57 9.46 4.10
C VAL A 270 25.62 8.50 3.39
N SER A 271 25.61 7.24 3.80
CA SER A 271 24.69 6.22 3.29
C SER A 271 23.48 6.11 4.19
N VAL A 272 22.28 6.04 3.56
CA VAL A 272 20.99 5.91 4.28
C VAL A 272 20.08 4.95 3.54
N ASP A 273 19.30 4.20 4.31
CA ASP A 273 18.16 3.40 3.83
C ASP A 273 16.87 4.05 4.33
N VAL A 274 16.23 4.86 3.50
CA VAL A 274 15.04 5.62 3.87
C VAL A 274 13.93 5.39 2.87
N ARG A 275 12.76 4.96 3.37
CA ARG A 275 11.55 4.99 2.55
C ARG A 275 11.06 6.44 2.46
N VAL A 276 10.86 6.94 1.23
CA VAL A 276 10.39 8.32 1.03
C VAL A 276 8.92 8.32 0.63
N ILE A 277 8.13 9.13 1.34
CA ILE A 277 6.75 9.47 1.00
C ILE A 277 6.71 10.97 0.78
N THR A 278 6.14 11.42 -0.31
CA THR A 278 6.01 12.84 -0.64
C THR A 278 4.55 13.23 -0.78
N ALA A 279 4.24 14.50 -0.52
CA ALA A 279 2.91 15.05 -0.75
C ALA A 279 2.98 16.43 -1.41
N THR A 280 1.97 16.76 -2.20
CA THR A 280 1.80 18.08 -2.81
C THR A 280 0.33 18.38 -3.09
N HIS A 281 -0.02 19.67 -3.12
CA HIS A 281 -1.30 20.14 -3.64
C HIS A 281 -1.22 20.56 -5.11
N GLN A 282 -0.02 20.63 -5.69
CA GLN A 282 0.21 21.09 -7.06
C GLN A 282 0.01 19.95 -8.06
N ASN A 283 -0.48 20.28 -9.24
CA ASN A 283 -0.53 19.36 -10.37
C ASN A 283 0.83 19.31 -11.05
N LEU A 284 1.64 18.31 -10.73
CA LEU A 284 3.00 18.16 -11.27
C LEU A 284 3.02 17.73 -12.75
N GLU A 285 1.92 17.20 -13.31
CA GLU A 285 1.82 16.83 -14.71
C GLU A 285 1.71 18.04 -15.65
N GLY A 286 1.36 19.20 -15.09
CA GLY A 286 1.20 20.46 -15.85
C GLY A 286 2.38 21.42 -15.75
N LEU A 287 3.45 21.04 -15.04
CA LEU A 287 4.70 21.80 -14.89
C LEU A 287 5.77 21.29 -15.86
#